data_83c4fa4db1008b3d21f39fe0c41515b8
#
_entry.id   83c4fa4db1008b3d21f39fe0c41515b8
#
_cell.length_a   1.000
_cell.length_b   1.000
_cell.length_c   1.000
_cell.angle_alpha   90.00
_cell.angle_beta   90.00
_cell.angle_gamma   90.00
#
_symmetry.space_group_name_H-M   'P 1'
#
loop_
_entity.id
_entity.type
_entity.pdbx_description
1 polymer ?
#
loop_
_entity_poly.entity_id
_entity_poly.type
_entity_poly.pdbx_seq_one_letter_code
_entity_poly.pdbx_strand_id
1 'polypeptide(L)'
;MFTLLDEKKQLLDNNRPLSREVLTNLKKYFDVEFTYNSNAIEGNTLTITETKVILEDGLTIGGGKSLREHLEVLNHKEAIDYIQDVVSKEFDLSERVIRDLHHIILKSIDNSNAGVYRKANVLISGSMHRPPEYFLVEDKMKELLDWYHENKETMHPVKLAALFHFKYVYIHPFIDGNGRSARLLMNLILLRNGYPLTVIRNTDRVDYMSALEKASTIGNTDDFVEFIAQAVDRSFDTYLYLIG
;
A
#
# COMPACT_ATOMS: atom_id res chain seq x y z
N MET A 1 9.90 19.55 -4.67
CA MET A 1 9.48 18.14 -4.74
C MET A 1 8.03 18.01 -5.24
N PHE A 2 7.02 18.51 -4.53
CA PHE A 2 5.62 18.36 -4.96
C PHE A 2 5.29 19.06 -6.28
N THR A 3 5.86 20.23 -6.57
CA THR A 3 5.68 20.94 -7.85
C THR A 3 5.96 20.06 -9.07
N LEU A 4 7.05 19.26 -9.04
CA LEU A 4 7.36 18.33 -10.11
C LEU A 4 6.31 17.23 -10.26
N LEU A 5 5.78 16.71 -9.15
CA LEU A 5 4.72 15.71 -9.15
C LEU A 5 3.42 16.28 -9.71
N ASP A 6 3.10 17.54 -9.38
CA ASP A 6 1.94 18.25 -9.91
C ASP A 6 2.05 18.49 -11.42
N GLU A 7 3.25 18.84 -11.91
CA GLU A 7 3.52 18.96 -13.35
C GLU A 7 3.30 17.63 -14.08
N LYS A 8 3.87 16.52 -13.55
CA LYS A 8 3.65 15.17 -14.10
C LYS A 8 2.19 14.73 -14.03
N LYS A 9 1.50 15.07 -12.93
CA LYS A 9 0.07 14.81 -12.79
C LYS A 9 -0.73 15.55 -13.86
N GLN A 10 -0.44 16.82 -14.09
CA GLN A 10 -1.10 17.59 -15.13
C GLN A 10 -0.88 17.02 -16.53
N LEU A 11 0.35 16.53 -16.83
CA LEU A 11 0.62 15.82 -18.09
C LEU A 11 -0.23 14.56 -18.22
N LEU A 12 -0.35 13.77 -17.15
CA LEU A 12 -1.21 12.59 -17.14
C LEU A 12 -2.68 12.96 -17.32
N ASP A 13 -3.16 13.99 -16.61
CA ASP A 13 -4.57 14.43 -16.67
C ASP A 13 -4.95 14.96 -18.04
N ASN A 14 -4.04 15.64 -18.75
CA ASN A 14 -4.25 16.12 -20.13
C ASN A 14 -4.43 14.97 -21.13
N ASN A 15 -3.97 13.77 -20.80
CA ASN A 15 -4.12 12.57 -21.64
C ASN A 15 -5.31 11.68 -21.22
N ARG A 16 -6.12 12.10 -20.24
CA ARG A 16 -7.31 11.37 -19.82
C ARG A 16 -8.52 11.74 -20.68
N PRO A 17 -9.46 10.76 -20.95
CA PRO A 17 -9.40 9.39 -20.50
C PRO A 17 -8.36 8.57 -21.29
N LEU A 18 -7.59 7.74 -20.57
CA LEU A 18 -6.62 6.84 -21.20
C LEU A 18 -7.32 5.78 -22.06
N SER A 19 -6.69 5.36 -23.14
CA SER A 19 -7.22 4.31 -24.00
C SER A 19 -7.35 2.98 -23.23
N ARG A 20 -8.29 2.13 -23.67
CA ARG A 20 -8.50 0.80 -23.08
C ARG A 20 -7.23 -0.06 -23.12
N GLU A 21 -6.45 0.08 -24.16
CA GLU A 21 -5.20 -0.66 -24.34
C GLU A 21 -4.15 -0.22 -23.31
N VAL A 22 -3.94 1.08 -23.15
CA VAL A 22 -3.03 1.66 -22.13
C VAL A 22 -3.46 1.22 -20.73
N LEU A 23 -4.75 1.34 -20.39
CA LEU A 23 -5.27 0.91 -19.08
C LEU A 23 -5.05 -0.58 -18.83
N THR A 24 -5.21 -1.43 -19.84
CA THR A 24 -4.99 -2.88 -19.74
C THR A 24 -3.51 -3.18 -19.49
N ASN A 25 -2.61 -2.51 -20.20
CA ASN A 25 -1.17 -2.68 -20.03
C ASN A 25 -0.69 -2.19 -18.65
N LEU A 26 -1.15 -1.00 -18.23
CA LEU A 26 -0.87 -0.47 -16.88
C LEU A 26 -1.34 -1.45 -15.79
N LYS A 27 -2.59 -1.93 -15.91
CA LYS A 27 -3.14 -2.87 -14.94
C LYS A 27 -2.29 -4.14 -14.84
N LYS A 28 -1.97 -4.79 -15.95
CA LYS A 28 -1.15 -6.01 -15.97
C LYS A 28 0.22 -5.79 -15.34
N TYR A 29 0.87 -4.69 -15.70
CA TYR A 29 2.18 -4.33 -15.17
C TYR A 29 2.13 -4.10 -13.65
N PHE A 30 1.24 -3.24 -13.19
CA PHE A 30 1.18 -2.88 -11.77
C PHE A 30 0.60 -4.00 -10.89
N ASP A 31 -0.28 -4.84 -11.40
CA ASP A 31 -0.76 -6.02 -10.68
C ASP A 31 0.41 -6.95 -10.30
N VAL A 32 1.38 -7.16 -11.20
CA VAL A 32 2.57 -7.97 -10.94
C VAL A 32 3.57 -7.22 -10.06
N GLU A 33 3.96 -6.01 -10.45
CA GLU A 33 4.99 -5.22 -9.76
C GLU A 33 4.60 -4.92 -8.31
N PHE A 34 3.38 -4.46 -8.08
CA PHE A 34 2.95 -4.10 -6.73
C PHE A 34 2.78 -5.35 -5.85
N THR A 35 2.20 -6.42 -6.39
CA THR A 35 2.03 -7.68 -5.64
C THR A 35 3.38 -8.28 -5.27
N TYR A 36 4.32 -8.38 -6.21
CA TYR A 36 5.66 -8.88 -5.95
C TYR A 36 6.37 -8.06 -4.88
N ASN A 37 6.53 -6.76 -5.12
CA ASN A 37 7.33 -5.92 -4.23
C ASN A 37 6.73 -5.83 -2.82
N SER A 38 5.41 -5.68 -2.72
CA SER A 38 4.73 -5.56 -1.43
C SER A 38 4.85 -6.83 -0.58
N ASN A 39 4.79 -8.01 -1.19
CA ASN A 39 4.97 -9.29 -0.48
C ASN A 39 6.45 -9.58 -0.18
N ALA A 40 7.37 -9.27 -1.11
CA ALA A 40 8.80 -9.45 -0.91
C ALA A 40 9.36 -8.61 0.24
N ILE A 41 8.86 -7.38 0.43
CA ILE A 41 9.19 -6.54 1.61
C ILE A 41 8.86 -7.26 2.92
N GLU A 42 7.79 -8.05 2.97
CA GLU A 42 7.36 -8.83 4.14
C GLU A 42 8.03 -10.21 4.23
N GLY A 43 8.92 -10.55 3.29
CA GLY A 43 9.70 -11.80 3.33
C GLY A 43 9.15 -12.94 2.48
N ASN A 44 8.14 -12.70 1.63
CA ASN A 44 7.73 -13.67 0.62
C ASN A 44 8.90 -13.92 -0.36
N THR A 45 9.19 -15.17 -0.65
CA THR A 45 10.37 -15.57 -1.43
C THR A 45 10.10 -15.84 -2.91
N LEU A 46 8.85 -15.70 -3.37
CA LEU A 46 8.50 -15.78 -4.78
C LEU A 46 9.21 -14.65 -5.55
N THR A 47 9.78 -15.00 -6.70
CA THR A 47 10.36 -14.02 -7.62
C THR A 47 9.27 -13.27 -8.40
N ILE A 48 9.62 -12.17 -9.03
CA ILE A 48 8.68 -11.42 -9.87
C ILE A 48 8.13 -12.26 -11.03
N THR A 49 8.98 -13.12 -11.63
CA THR A 49 8.55 -14.03 -12.70
C THR A 49 7.57 -15.09 -12.17
N GLU A 50 7.84 -15.67 -10.99
CA GLU A 50 6.93 -16.61 -10.34
C GLU A 50 5.61 -15.96 -9.95
N THR A 51 5.65 -14.73 -9.41
CA THR A 51 4.46 -13.93 -9.12
C THR A 51 3.61 -13.71 -10.38
N LYS A 52 4.26 -13.38 -11.52
CA LYS A 52 3.58 -13.22 -12.79
C LYS A 52 2.89 -14.51 -13.25
N VAL A 53 3.58 -15.64 -13.18
CA VAL A 53 3.03 -16.96 -13.53
C VAL A 53 1.80 -17.31 -12.69
N ILE A 54 1.83 -17.03 -11.38
CA ILE A 54 0.67 -17.24 -10.50
C ILE A 54 -0.51 -16.36 -10.91
N LEU A 55 -0.26 -15.08 -11.19
CA LEU A 55 -1.32 -14.09 -11.46
C LEU A 55 -1.89 -14.20 -12.87
N GLU A 56 -1.07 -14.46 -13.89
CA GLU A 56 -1.50 -14.46 -15.29
C GLU A 56 -1.90 -15.87 -15.78
N ASP A 57 -1.16 -16.91 -15.37
CA ASP A 57 -1.37 -18.27 -15.85
C ASP A 57 -2.15 -19.15 -14.85
N GLY A 58 -2.34 -18.69 -13.62
CA GLY A 58 -3.04 -19.44 -12.56
C GLY A 58 -2.31 -20.71 -12.12
N LEU A 59 -0.99 -20.77 -12.35
CA LEU A 59 -0.18 -21.94 -12.05
C LEU A 59 0.45 -21.85 -10.65
N THR A 60 0.61 -22.98 -10.00
CA THR A 60 1.37 -23.09 -8.74
C THR A 60 2.85 -23.28 -9.01
N ILE A 61 3.67 -22.65 -8.18
CA ILE A 61 5.12 -22.73 -8.24
C ILE A 61 5.61 -23.82 -7.26
N GLY A 62 6.41 -24.74 -7.76
CA GLY A 62 7.10 -25.76 -6.95
C GLY A 62 8.37 -25.23 -6.27
N GLY A 63 9.32 -26.13 -6.01
CA GLY A 63 10.65 -25.73 -5.53
C GLY A 63 10.71 -25.23 -4.09
N GLY A 64 9.79 -25.73 -3.24
CA GLY A 64 9.77 -25.36 -1.80
C GLY A 64 9.00 -24.10 -1.47
N LYS A 65 8.29 -23.50 -2.42
CA LYS A 65 7.38 -22.38 -2.17
C LYS A 65 6.15 -22.84 -1.40
N SER A 66 5.82 -22.16 -0.32
CA SER A 66 4.71 -22.53 0.55
C SER A 66 3.35 -22.15 -0.05
N LEU A 67 2.29 -22.85 0.36
CA LEU A 67 0.92 -22.45 0.04
C LEU A 67 0.60 -21.03 0.54
N ARG A 68 1.15 -20.66 1.71
CA ARG A 68 0.98 -19.32 2.28
C ARG A 68 1.48 -18.24 1.32
N GLU A 69 2.66 -18.42 0.73
CA GLU A 69 3.24 -17.46 -0.21
C GLU A 69 2.37 -17.27 -1.46
N HIS A 70 1.78 -18.37 -1.98
CA HIS A 70 0.83 -18.30 -3.10
C HIS A 70 -0.45 -17.54 -2.71
N LEU A 71 -1.00 -17.82 -1.52
CA LEU A 71 -2.18 -17.11 -1.01
C LEU A 71 -1.90 -15.62 -0.80
N GLU A 72 -0.71 -15.25 -0.30
CA GLU A 72 -0.30 -13.85 -0.16
C GLU A 72 -0.30 -13.11 -1.50
N VAL A 73 0.15 -13.75 -2.59
CA VAL A 73 0.11 -13.20 -3.95
C VAL A 73 -1.32 -13.01 -4.44
N LEU A 74 -2.15 -14.04 -4.33
CA LEU A 74 -3.55 -13.99 -4.79
C LEU A 74 -4.37 -12.98 -3.99
N ASN A 75 -4.22 -12.98 -2.67
CA ASN A 75 -4.92 -12.05 -1.79
C ASN A 75 -4.50 -10.60 -2.02
N HIS A 76 -3.20 -10.35 -2.25
CA HIS A 76 -2.71 -9.01 -2.54
C HIS A 76 -3.29 -8.47 -3.86
N LYS A 77 -3.38 -9.33 -4.88
CA LYS A 77 -4.02 -8.97 -6.14
C LYS A 77 -5.52 -8.67 -5.95
N GLU A 78 -6.26 -9.51 -5.21
CA GLU A 78 -7.66 -9.25 -4.86
C GLU A 78 -7.79 -7.91 -4.09
N ALA A 79 -6.85 -7.60 -3.21
CA ALA A 79 -6.81 -6.34 -2.47
C ALA A 79 -6.53 -5.12 -3.37
N ILE A 80 -5.72 -5.25 -4.42
CA ILE A 80 -5.55 -4.20 -5.45
C ILE A 80 -6.87 -3.94 -6.18
N ASP A 81 -7.57 -4.99 -6.61
CA ASP A 81 -8.87 -4.84 -7.26
C ASP A 81 -9.90 -4.19 -6.33
N TYR A 82 -9.89 -4.56 -5.04
CA TYR A 82 -10.77 -3.97 -4.04
C TYR A 82 -10.54 -2.46 -3.88
N ILE A 83 -9.30 -1.99 -3.74
CA ILE A 83 -9.06 -0.54 -3.61
C ILE A 83 -9.43 0.22 -4.88
N GLN A 84 -9.25 -0.36 -6.07
CA GLN A 84 -9.69 0.23 -7.34
C GLN A 84 -11.22 0.32 -7.42
N ASP A 85 -11.94 -0.69 -6.92
CA ASP A 85 -13.39 -0.70 -6.84
C ASP A 85 -13.92 0.37 -5.85
N VAL A 86 -13.29 0.50 -4.68
CA VAL A 86 -13.61 1.55 -3.69
C VAL A 86 -13.45 2.95 -4.31
N VAL A 87 -12.37 3.17 -5.08
CA VAL A 87 -12.14 4.46 -5.77
C VAL A 87 -13.19 4.68 -6.86
N SER A 88 -13.47 3.68 -7.69
CA SER A 88 -14.42 3.80 -8.80
C SER A 88 -15.86 4.05 -8.35
N LYS A 89 -16.23 3.58 -7.16
CA LYS A 89 -17.54 3.78 -6.53
C LYS A 89 -17.58 5.02 -5.63
N GLU A 90 -16.51 5.78 -5.58
CA GLU A 90 -16.37 6.99 -4.75
C GLU A 90 -16.62 6.75 -3.25
N PHE A 91 -16.45 5.50 -2.76
CA PHE A 91 -16.55 5.22 -1.34
C PHE A 91 -15.38 5.85 -0.58
N ASP A 92 -15.69 6.55 0.50
CA ASP A 92 -14.65 7.20 1.30
C ASP A 92 -13.88 6.19 2.16
N LEU A 93 -12.65 6.57 2.54
CA LEU A 93 -11.85 5.79 3.46
C LEU A 93 -12.54 5.77 4.84
N SER A 94 -12.76 4.57 5.34
CA SER A 94 -13.47 4.32 6.58
C SER A 94 -12.89 3.11 7.30
N GLU A 95 -13.25 2.93 8.56
CA GLU A 95 -12.85 1.72 9.32
C GLU A 95 -13.29 0.45 8.61
N ARG A 96 -14.49 0.44 8.03
CA ARG A 96 -14.98 -0.70 7.27
C ARG A 96 -14.07 -1.02 6.09
N VAL A 97 -13.70 -0.02 5.28
CA VAL A 97 -12.79 -0.21 4.14
C VAL A 97 -11.45 -0.77 4.60
N ILE A 98 -10.90 -0.27 5.71
CA ILE A 98 -9.64 -0.76 6.27
C ILE A 98 -9.76 -2.24 6.70
N ARG A 99 -10.83 -2.59 7.39
CA ARG A 99 -11.05 -3.96 7.90
C ARG A 99 -11.37 -4.95 6.79
N ASP A 100 -12.16 -4.55 5.80
CA ASP A 100 -12.47 -5.37 4.62
C ASP A 100 -11.20 -5.62 3.80
N LEU A 101 -10.36 -4.58 3.58
CA LEU A 101 -9.06 -4.71 2.91
C LEU A 101 -8.14 -5.70 3.65
N HIS A 102 -8.01 -5.54 4.97
CA HIS A 102 -7.20 -6.45 5.78
C HIS A 102 -7.75 -7.88 5.79
N HIS A 103 -9.08 -8.04 5.78
CA HIS A 103 -9.70 -9.36 5.64
C HIS A 103 -9.26 -10.06 4.35
N ILE A 104 -9.27 -9.34 3.22
CA ILE A 104 -8.80 -9.87 1.93
C ILE A 104 -7.33 -10.30 2.03
N ILE A 105 -6.46 -9.50 2.63
CA ILE A 105 -5.02 -9.79 2.75
C ILE A 105 -4.76 -11.11 3.52
N LEU A 106 -5.52 -11.40 4.58
CA LEU A 106 -5.33 -12.59 5.41
C LEU A 106 -6.30 -13.74 5.11
N LYS A 107 -7.20 -13.58 4.15
CA LYS A 107 -8.15 -14.60 3.72
C LYS A 107 -7.45 -15.93 3.43
N SER A 108 -7.92 -17.02 4.02
CA SER A 108 -7.35 -18.36 3.91
C SER A 108 -5.91 -18.52 4.43
N ILE A 109 -5.32 -17.48 5.00
CA ILE A 109 -4.02 -17.51 5.69
C ILE A 109 -4.24 -17.55 7.20
N ASP A 110 -4.99 -16.60 7.72
CA ASP A 110 -5.40 -16.52 9.14
C ASP A 110 -6.79 -15.89 9.24
N ASN A 111 -7.81 -16.70 8.99
CA ASN A 111 -9.21 -16.25 9.00
C ASN A 111 -9.66 -15.72 10.36
N SER A 112 -9.04 -16.14 11.46
CA SER A 112 -9.40 -15.72 12.80
C SER A 112 -9.02 -14.27 13.11
N ASN A 113 -7.94 -13.78 12.48
CA ASN A 113 -7.44 -12.42 12.64
C ASN A 113 -7.73 -11.51 11.43
N ALA A 114 -8.27 -12.07 10.34
CA ALA A 114 -8.59 -11.34 9.12
C ALA A 114 -9.66 -10.25 9.38
N GLY A 115 -9.29 -8.98 9.22
CA GLY A 115 -10.17 -7.84 9.47
C GLY A 115 -10.46 -7.54 10.94
N VAL A 116 -9.75 -8.19 11.87
CA VAL A 116 -9.96 -8.04 13.32
C VAL A 116 -8.76 -7.36 13.96
N TYR A 117 -8.98 -6.24 14.64
CA TYR A 117 -7.92 -5.56 15.41
C TYR A 117 -7.35 -6.49 16.47
N ARG A 118 -6.05 -6.37 16.70
CA ARG A 118 -5.32 -7.20 17.67
C ARG A 118 -5.88 -7.02 19.10
N LYS A 119 -5.90 -8.13 19.82
CA LYS A 119 -6.34 -8.22 21.23
C LYS A 119 -5.16 -8.49 22.17
N ALA A 120 -3.94 -8.27 21.69
CA ALA A 120 -2.70 -8.41 22.45
C ALA A 120 -1.71 -7.35 22.03
N ASN A 121 -0.76 -7.03 22.92
CA ASN A 121 0.36 -6.18 22.59
C ASN A 121 1.33 -6.92 21.66
N VAL A 122 1.91 -6.18 20.70
CA VAL A 122 2.84 -6.71 19.72
C VAL A 122 4.16 -5.94 19.75
N LEU A 123 5.21 -6.58 19.27
CA LEU A 123 6.50 -5.95 19.01
C LEU A 123 6.78 -6.03 17.50
N ILE A 124 7.37 -4.98 16.96
CA ILE A 124 7.80 -4.95 15.57
C ILE A 124 9.27 -5.39 15.54
N SER A 125 9.53 -6.53 14.87
CA SER A 125 10.89 -7.06 14.77
C SER A 125 11.81 -6.06 14.07
N GLY A 126 12.95 -5.76 14.68
CA GLY A 126 13.94 -4.83 14.13
C GLY A 126 13.60 -3.34 14.33
N SER A 127 12.55 -2.99 15.07
CA SER A 127 12.20 -1.62 15.42
C SER A 127 12.31 -1.36 16.92
N MET A 128 12.70 -0.15 17.28
CA MET A 128 12.63 0.35 18.65
C MET A 128 11.26 0.92 19.01
N HIS A 129 10.42 1.17 18.00
CA HIS A 129 9.07 1.64 18.19
C HIS A 129 8.21 0.58 18.89
N ARG A 130 7.45 1.01 19.88
CA ARG A 130 6.43 0.19 20.55
C ARG A 130 5.04 0.69 20.14
N PRO A 131 4.28 -0.11 19.40
CA PRO A 131 2.90 0.24 19.08
C PRO A 131 2.06 0.50 20.33
N PRO A 132 0.99 1.29 20.24
CA PRO A 132 0.05 1.51 21.33
C PRO A 132 -0.43 0.18 21.94
N GLU A 133 -0.82 0.20 23.21
CA GLU A 133 -1.43 -0.96 23.85
C GLU A 133 -2.72 -1.38 23.13
N TYR A 134 -2.98 -2.69 23.08
CA TYR A 134 -4.05 -3.24 22.24
C TYR A 134 -5.44 -2.63 22.51
N PHE A 135 -5.74 -2.28 23.76
CA PHE A 135 -7.02 -1.69 24.13
C PHE A 135 -7.19 -0.22 23.68
N LEU A 136 -6.11 0.43 23.20
CA LEU A 136 -6.14 1.76 22.61
C LEU A 136 -6.27 1.74 21.08
N VAL A 137 -6.20 0.57 20.46
CA VAL A 137 -6.14 0.46 18.98
C VAL A 137 -7.39 1.06 18.33
N GLU A 138 -8.58 0.77 18.83
CA GLU A 138 -9.83 1.28 18.26
C GLU A 138 -9.89 2.80 18.31
N ASP A 139 -9.54 3.41 19.45
CA ASP A 139 -9.50 4.86 19.60
C ASP A 139 -8.45 5.50 18.67
N LYS A 140 -7.25 4.89 18.58
CA LYS A 140 -6.17 5.38 17.70
C LYS A 140 -6.52 5.27 16.21
N MET A 141 -7.26 4.25 15.81
CA MET A 141 -7.75 4.12 14.44
C MET A 141 -8.84 5.14 14.13
N LYS A 142 -9.69 5.45 15.11
CA LYS A 142 -10.66 6.55 14.99
C LYS A 142 -9.95 7.89 14.85
N GLU A 143 -8.99 8.20 15.73
CA GLU A 143 -8.17 9.43 15.64
C GLU A 143 -7.47 9.55 14.26
N LEU A 144 -6.98 8.44 13.70
CA LEU A 144 -6.36 8.40 12.37
C LEU A 144 -7.36 8.76 11.26
N LEU A 145 -8.58 8.22 11.32
CA LEU A 145 -9.61 8.51 10.35
C LEU A 145 -10.12 9.94 10.47
N ASP A 146 -10.34 10.44 11.69
CA ASP A 146 -10.71 11.83 11.94
C ASP A 146 -9.62 12.77 11.36
N TRP A 147 -8.34 12.50 11.65
CA TRP A 147 -7.22 13.24 11.07
C TRP A 147 -7.22 13.20 9.52
N TYR A 148 -7.50 12.05 8.92
CA TYR A 148 -7.58 11.93 7.46
C TYR A 148 -8.70 12.83 6.89
N HIS A 149 -9.89 12.78 7.48
CA HIS A 149 -11.03 13.56 7.02
C HIS A 149 -10.82 15.08 7.18
N GLU A 150 -10.12 15.51 8.22
CA GLU A 150 -9.76 16.91 8.44
C GLU A 150 -8.73 17.43 7.43
N ASN A 151 -7.85 16.57 6.92
CA ASN A 151 -6.72 16.99 6.10
C ASN A 151 -6.87 16.66 4.60
N LYS A 152 -7.81 15.80 4.19
CA LYS A 152 -7.89 15.29 2.82
C LYS A 152 -8.15 16.37 1.75
N GLU A 153 -8.77 17.50 2.11
CA GLU A 153 -9.06 18.59 1.17
C GLU A 153 -7.99 19.70 1.17
N THR A 154 -7.10 19.71 2.17
CA THR A 154 -6.15 20.82 2.34
C THR A 154 -4.69 20.41 2.20
N MET A 155 -4.38 19.14 2.48
CA MET A 155 -3.02 18.63 2.38
C MET A 155 -2.74 18.10 0.98
N HIS A 156 -1.51 18.31 0.48
CA HIS A 156 -1.07 17.71 -0.78
C HIS A 156 -1.26 16.18 -0.77
N PRO A 157 -1.90 15.56 -1.79
CA PRO A 157 -2.30 14.15 -1.76
C PRO A 157 -1.17 13.17 -1.48
N VAL A 158 0.03 13.41 -2.03
CA VAL A 158 1.19 12.55 -1.78
C VAL A 158 1.66 12.64 -0.32
N LYS A 159 1.64 13.85 0.26
CA LYS A 159 1.96 14.03 1.69
C LYS A 159 0.91 13.38 2.58
N LEU A 160 -0.37 13.55 2.25
CA LEU A 160 -1.48 12.90 2.96
C LEU A 160 -1.34 11.38 2.95
N ALA A 161 -1.09 10.78 1.78
CA ALA A 161 -0.92 9.34 1.61
C ALA A 161 0.29 8.81 2.38
N ALA A 162 1.42 9.50 2.34
CA ALA A 162 2.62 9.14 3.09
C ALA A 162 2.39 9.21 4.61
N LEU A 163 1.80 10.30 5.10
CA LEU A 163 1.53 10.45 6.53
C LEU A 163 0.45 9.49 7.04
N PHE A 164 -0.57 9.19 6.22
CA PHE A 164 -1.56 8.17 6.57
C PHE A 164 -0.89 6.79 6.70
N HIS A 165 -0.07 6.41 5.72
CA HIS A 165 0.70 5.18 5.77
C HIS A 165 1.54 5.09 7.04
N PHE A 166 2.33 6.13 7.34
CA PHE A 166 3.16 6.18 8.55
C PHE A 166 2.33 6.03 9.83
N LYS A 167 1.28 6.84 9.99
CA LYS A 167 0.42 6.81 11.19
C LYS A 167 -0.25 5.43 11.37
N TYR A 168 -0.66 4.81 10.27
CA TYR A 168 -1.26 3.48 10.30
C TYR A 168 -0.27 2.41 10.76
N VAL A 169 0.96 2.37 10.23
CA VAL A 169 1.97 1.40 10.69
C VAL A 169 2.46 1.70 12.09
N TYR A 170 2.44 2.97 12.51
CA TYR A 170 2.75 3.37 13.89
C TYR A 170 1.74 2.81 14.88
N ILE A 171 0.44 2.80 14.56
CA ILE A 171 -0.61 2.18 15.38
C ILE A 171 -0.47 0.66 15.37
N HIS A 172 -0.12 0.08 14.22
CA HIS A 172 0.03 -1.36 14.01
C HIS A 172 -1.22 -2.14 14.44
N PRO A 173 -2.39 -1.88 13.82
CA PRO A 173 -3.67 -2.26 14.38
C PRO A 173 -3.97 -3.77 14.35
N PHE A 174 -3.25 -4.55 13.57
CA PHE A 174 -3.48 -5.99 13.38
C PHE A 174 -2.29 -6.83 13.86
N ILE A 175 -2.50 -8.15 13.96
CA ILE A 175 -1.44 -9.10 14.33
C ILE A 175 -0.43 -9.29 13.19
N ASP A 176 -0.90 -9.32 11.93
CA ASP A 176 -0.09 -9.48 10.72
C ASP A 176 -0.69 -8.61 9.60
N GLY A 177 -0.02 -8.45 8.48
CA GLY A 177 -0.53 -7.75 7.28
C GLY A 177 -0.53 -6.22 7.36
N ASN A 178 -0.02 -5.61 8.43
CA ASN A 178 -0.04 -4.15 8.60
C ASN A 178 0.73 -3.41 7.51
N GLY A 179 1.90 -3.89 7.10
CA GLY A 179 2.71 -3.26 6.04
C GLY A 179 2.01 -3.34 4.68
N ARG A 180 1.46 -4.50 4.32
CA ARG A 180 0.69 -4.70 3.07
C ARG A 180 -0.53 -3.80 3.04
N SER A 181 -1.31 -3.77 4.12
CA SER A 181 -2.46 -2.88 4.25
C SER A 181 -2.08 -1.40 4.13
N ALA A 182 -1.02 -0.98 4.79
CA ALA A 182 -0.55 0.42 4.74
C ALA A 182 -0.20 0.86 3.32
N ARG A 183 0.52 0.02 2.55
CA ARG A 183 0.88 0.32 1.16
C ARG A 183 -0.34 0.34 0.23
N LEU A 184 -1.33 -0.50 0.48
CA LEU A 184 -2.61 -0.48 -0.26
C LEU A 184 -3.45 0.73 0.10
N LEU A 185 -3.58 1.10 1.38
CA LEU A 185 -4.32 2.30 1.82
C LEU A 185 -3.67 3.59 1.33
N MET A 186 -2.32 3.66 1.31
CA MET A 186 -1.58 4.74 0.66
C MET A 186 -1.99 4.87 -0.81
N ASN A 187 -2.04 3.76 -1.53
CA ASN A 187 -2.44 3.73 -2.93
C ASN A 187 -3.91 4.08 -3.14
N LEU A 188 -4.81 3.70 -2.23
CA LEU A 188 -6.21 4.14 -2.28
C LEU A 188 -6.30 5.67 -2.23
N ILE A 189 -5.55 6.32 -1.32
CA ILE A 189 -5.51 7.79 -1.21
C ILE A 189 -4.93 8.41 -2.48
N LEU A 190 -3.84 7.88 -3.03
CA LEU A 190 -3.22 8.36 -4.27
C LEU A 190 -4.15 8.23 -5.47
N LEU A 191 -4.72 7.05 -5.70
CA LEU A 191 -5.64 6.79 -6.81
C LEU A 191 -6.89 7.68 -6.76
N ARG A 192 -7.46 7.89 -5.57
CA ARG A 192 -8.61 8.77 -5.35
C ARG A 192 -8.33 10.22 -5.78
N ASN A 193 -7.09 10.65 -5.64
CA ASN A 193 -6.64 11.98 -6.05
C ASN A 193 -6.06 12.02 -7.47
N GLY A 194 -6.25 10.95 -8.27
CA GLY A 194 -5.82 10.89 -9.66
C GLY A 194 -4.31 10.64 -9.85
N TYR A 195 -3.58 10.30 -8.79
CA TYR A 195 -2.18 9.89 -8.88
C TYR A 195 -2.06 8.43 -9.36
N PRO A 196 -0.93 8.03 -9.95
CA PRO A 196 -0.71 6.66 -10.38
C PRO A 196 -0.62 5.71 -9.19
N LEU A 197 -0.91 4.42 -9.42
CA LEU A 197 -0.59 3.37 -8.47
C LEU A 197 0.92 3.37 -8.25
N THR A 198 1.32 3.41 -6.98
CA THR A 198 2.71 3.62 -6.57
C THR A 198 3.30 2.37 -5.91
N VAL A 199 4.45 1.94 -6.40
CA VAL A 199 5.15 0.75 -5.91
C VAL A 199 6.38 1.16 -5.10
N ILE A 200 6.41 0.75 -3.82
CA ILE A 200 7.63 0.75 -3.02
C ILE A 200 8.39 -0.53 -3.41
N ARG A 201 9.58 -0.37 -3.98
CA ARG A 201 10.37 -1.51 -4.47
C ARG A 201 11.05 -2.26 -3.33
N ASN A 202 11.12 -3.58 -3.44
CA ASN A 202 11.85 -4.40 -2.47
C ASN A 202 13.35 -4.08 -2.43
N THR A 203 13.91 -3.60 -3.54
CA THR A 203 15.29 -3.09 -3.60
C THR A 203 15.52 -1.89 -2.66
N ASP A 204 14.49 -1.11 -2.40
CA ASP A 204 14.53 0.10 -1.55
C ASP A 204 14.08 -0.21 -0.11
N ARG A 205 13.94 -1.52 0.25
CA ARG A 205 13.41 -1.95 1.55
C ARG A 205 14.19 -1.37 2.74
N VAL A 206 15.50 -1.30 2.64
CA VAL A 206 16.36 -0.79 3.73
C VAL A 206 16.07 0.68 3.98
N ASP A 207 16.02 1.49 2.95
CA ASP A 207 15.76 2.94 3.04
C ASP A 207 14.32 3.20 3.52
N TYR A 208 13.36 2.42 3.00
CA TYR A 208 11.97 2.47 3.43
C TYR A 208 11.81 2.20 4.94
N MET A 209 12.42 1.11 5.44
CA MET A 209 12.35 0.75 6.86
C MET A 209 13.10 1.77 7.73
N SER A 210 14.25 2.28 7.27
CA SER A 210 15.02 3.31 7.97
C SER A 210 14.24 4.62 8.11
N ALA A 211 13.55 5.05 7.05
CA ALA A 211 12.72 6.25 7.09
C ALA A 211 11.52 6.11 8.03
N LEU A 212 10.88 4.92 8.05
CA LEU A 212 9.81 4.62 9.01
C LEU A 212 10.30 4.58 10.44
N GLU A 213 11.45 3.95 10.71
CA GLU A 213 12.05 3.88 12.05
C GLU A 213 12.38 5.28 12.57
N LYS A 214 13.01 6.12 11.72
CA LYS A 214 13.32 7.51 12.05
C LYS A 214 12.05 8.32 12.37
N ALA A 215 10.99 8.16 11.55
CA ALA A 215 9.71 8.80 11.80
C ALA A 215 9.09 8.35 13.13
N SER A 216 9.20 7.05 13.46
CA SER A 216 8.59 6.47 14.66
C SER A 216 9.33 6.80 15.96
N THR A 217 10.66 6.96 15.91
CA THR A 217 11.50 7.11 17.11
C THR A 217 11.82 8.55 17.44
N ILE A 218 12.02 9.40 16.44
CA ILE A 218 12.38 10.82 16.63
C ILE A 218 11.33 11.81 16.12
N GLY A 219 10.21 11.32 15.59
CA GLY A 219 9.08 12.14 15.14
C GLY A 219 9.33 12.90 13.82
N ASN A 220 10.43 12.66 13.12
CA ASN A 220 10.72 13.31 11.84
C ASN A 220 10.16 12.47 10.68
N THR A 221 9.07 12.93 10.10
CA THR A 221 8.40 12.28 8.97
C THR A 221 8.87 12.77 7.60
N ASP A 222 9.74 13.76 7.51
CA ASP A 222 10.10 14.40 6.24
C ASP A 222 10.82 13.44 5.31
N ASP A 223 11.76 12.65 5.84
CA ASP A 223 12.49 11.63 5.05
C ASP A 223 11.53 10.57 4.49
N PHE A 224 10.51 10.19 5.26
CA PHE A 224 9.52 9.21 4.80
C PHE A 224 8.60 9.81 3.72
N VAL A 225 8.17 11.06 3.90
CA VAL A 225 7.38 11.79 2.88
C VAL A 225 8.17 11.95 1.59
N GLU A 226 9.46 12.28 1.69
CA GLU A 226 10.34 12.39 0.52
C GLU A 226 10.52 11.04 -0.18
N PHE A 227 10.75 9.97 0.57
CA PHE A 227 10.84 8.61 0.04
C PHE A 227 9.57 8.22 -0.76
N ILE A 228 8.39 8.47 -0.21
CA ILE A 228 7.12 8.19 -0.91
C ILE A 228 6.97 9.07 -2.15
N ALA A 229 7.33 10.36 -2.08
CA ALA A 229 7.27 11.24 -3.24
C ALA A 229 8.18 10.77 -4.38
N GLN A 230 9.37 10.27 -4.08
CA GLN A 230 10.27 9.65 -5.08
C GLN A 230 9.66 8.37 -5.67
N ALA A 231 8.97 7.55 -4.86
CA ALA A 231 8.27 6.38 -5.38
C ALA A 231 7.10 6.75 -6.31
N VAL A 232 6.36 7.81 -5.98
CA VAL A 232 5.29 8.36 -6.84
C VAL A 232 5.87 8.89 -8.15
N ASP A 233 7.00 9.60 -8.09
CA ASP A 233 7.69 10.13 -9.27
C ASP A 233 8.08 9.03 -10.26
N ARG A 234 8.69 7.94 -9.77
CA ARG A 234 9.00 6.76 -10.58
C ARG A 234 7.75 6.09 -11.21
N SER A 235 6.64 6.12 -10.50
CA SER A 235 5.39 5.58 -11.03
C SER A 235 4.83 6.44 -12.15
N PHE A 236 4.92 7.77 -12.03
CA PHE A 236 4.58 8.67 -13.13
C PHE A 236 5.40 8.38 -14.40
N ASP A 237 6.71 8.16 -14.27
CA ASP A 237 7.56 7.86 -15.44
C ASP A 237 7.05 6.62 -16.20
N THR A 238 6.58 5.59 -15.48
CA THR A 238 5.98 4.40 -16.11
C THR A 238 4.67 4.74 -16.83
N TYR A 239 3.79 5.54 -16.21
CA TYR A 239 2.52 5.94 -16.85
C TYR A 239 2.77 6.82 -18.07
N LEU A 240 3.64 7.81 -17.95
CA LEU A 240 3.95 8.74 -19.04
C LEU A 240 4.64 8.04 -20.22
N TYR A 241 5.52 7.07 -19.94
CA TYR A 241 6.12 6.24 -20.99
C TYR A 241 5.10 5.47 -21.83
N LEU A 242 4.02 4.96 -21.21
CA LEU A 242 2.98 4.19 -21.91
C LEU A 242 1.96 5.08 -22.64
N ILE A 243 1.92 6.35 -22.30
CA ILE A 243 1.03 7.32 -22.95
C ILE A 243 1.70 7.92 -24.21
N GLY A 244 3.03 7.98 -24.27
CA GLY A 244 3.83 8.56 -25.35
C GLY A 244 4.25 9.98 -25.00
#